data_aec915b685693154d82d30613aa632be
#
_entry.id   aec915b685693154d82d30613aa632be
#
_cell.length_a   1.000
_cell.length_b   1.000
_cell.length_c   1.000
_cell.angle_alpha   90.00
_cell.angle_beta   90.00
_cell.angle_gamma   90.00
#
_symmetry.space_group_name_H-M   'P 1'
#
loop_
_entity.id
_entity.type
_entity.pdbx_description
1 polymer ?
#
loop_
_entity_poly.entity_id
_entity_poly.type
_entity_poly.pdbx_seq_one_letter_code
_entity_poly.pdbx_strand_id
1 'polypeptide(L)'
;KQGFDCHAHVYPQVDEIEGSNYRPSRAAPLHEWQAHLAAYELRGGVLVQPSFLGHDQRELLPILGELGGNYRGVVQLPKEASLTEMQQLDEAGIVGVRWNLIERRRELPDLEDPQWIDFLDRLKALDWHLELHLEGDRLPELFPALHEHGVTLVVDHLGLPVEADPAADAGFRLLLEAGRYGHTWVKLSAPYRSPVRDLRPHVRELLHELGRERLVWGSDWPWTRHEGKHGYRDTVDWLADWVRDDDDRRVILDRSPRELFRLD
;
A
#
# COMPACT_ATOMS: atom_id res chain seq x y z
N LYS A 1 -9.27 10.33 18.66
CA LYS A 1 -8.86 9.87 17.33
C LYS A 1 -7.92 8.69 17.49
N GLN A 2 -8.22 7.58 16.84
CA GLN A 2 -7.57 6.29 17.08
C GLN A 2 -7.19 5.64 15.75
N GLY A 3 -6.00 5.94 15.23
CA GLY A 3 -5.45 5.23 14.11
C GLY A 3 -5.39 6.00 12.80
N PHE A 4 -4.97 5.29 11.74
CA PHE A 4 -4.61 5.86 10.46
C PHE A 4 -5.21 5.04 9.32
N ASP A 5 -5.56 5.72 8.23
CA ASP A 5 -5.88 5.11 6.94
C ASP A 5 -4.61 5.02 6.09
N CYS A 6 -4.06 3.83 5.93
CA CYS A 6 -2.74 3.64 5.32
C CYS A 6 -2.78 3.43 3.80
N HIS A 7 -3.92 3.63 3.15
CA HIS A 7 -4.01 3.53 1.71
C HIS A 7 -5.22 4.31 1.16
N ALA A 8 -4.96 5.49 0.66
CA ALA A 8 -5.95 6.30 -0.05
C ALA A 8 -5.29 7.06 -1.19
N HIS A 9 -6.09 7.46 -2.18
CA HIS A 9 -5.67 8.22 -3.34
C HIS A 9 -6.40 9.54 -3.42
N VAL A 10 -5.64 10.63 -3.52
CA VAL A 10 -6.18 11.98 -3.73
C VAL A 10 -5.68 12.49 -5.08
N TYR A 11 -6.57 12.99 -5.90
CA TYR A 11 -6.23 13.51 -7.23
C TYR A 11 -7.25 14.54 -7.72
N PRO A 12 -6.82 15.50 -8.57
CA PRO A 12 -7.71 16.49 -9.18
C PRO A 12 -8.57 15.87 -10.27
N GLN A 13 -9.44 16.68 -10.88
CA GLN A 13 -10.11 16.32 -12.11
C GLN A 13 -9.08 16.08 -13.21
N VAL A 14 -9.14 14.92 -13.84
CA VAL A 14 -8.19 14.54 -14.89
C VAL A 14 -8.92 14.38 -16.21
N ASP A 15 -8.56 15.18 -17.21
CA ASP A 15 -9.22 15.14 -18.53
C ASP A 15 -8.71 14.01 -19.40
N GLU A 16 -7.41 13.90 -19.61
CA GLU A 16 -6.74 12.78 -20.26
C GLU A 16 -5.30 12.66 -19.76
N ILE A 17 -4.85 11.41 -19.55
CA ILE A 17 -3.45 11.10 -19.26
C ILE A 17 -2.96 10.18 -20.36
N GLU A 18 -2.01 10.68 -21.13
CA GLU A 18 -1.40 9.92 -22.22
C GLU A 18 -0.79 8.61 -21.69
N GLY A 19 -1.16 7.49 -22.31
CA GLY A 19 -0.68 6.16 -21.93
C GLY A 19 -1.36 5.53 -20.73
N SER A 20 -2.38 6.17 -20.13
CA SER A 20 -3.15 5.57 -19.02
C SER A 20 -4.28 4.68 -19.56
N ASN A 21 -4.41 3.49 -18.95
CA ASN A 21 -5.51 2.56 -19.22
C ASN A 21 -6.77 2.84 -18.38
N TYR A 22 -6.73 3.86 -17.52
CA TYR A 22 -7.83 4.22 -16.64
C TYR A 22 -7.97 5.73 -16.51
N ARG A 23 -9.22 6.19 -16.62
CA ARG A 23 -9.61 7.57 -16.36
C ARG A 23 -10.67 7.58 -15.26
N PRO A 24 -10.43 8.24 -14.13
CA PRO A 24 -11.45 8.38 -13.10
C PRO A 24 -12.62 9.23 -13.62
N SER A 25 -13.84 8.87 -13.22
CA SER A 25 -15.08 9.57 -13.60
C SER A 25 -15.23 10.93 -12.91
N ARG A 26 -14.54 11.12 -11.78
CA ARG A 26 -14.52 12.38 -11.01
C ARG A 26 -13.20 12.55 -10.27
N ALA A 27 -12.95 13.77 -9.80
CA ALA A 27 -11.87 14.03 -8.85
C ALA A 27 -12.10 13.34 -7.52
N ALA A 28 -10.99 13.09 -6.80
CA ALA A 28 -10.98 12.62 -5.42
C ALA A 28 -10.24 13.65 -4.55
N PRO A 29 -10.90 14.74 -4.15
CA PRO A 29 -10.23 15.82 -3.46
C PRO A 29 -9.94 15.49 -1.99
N LEU A 30 -8.86 16.05 -1.45
CA LEU A 30 -8.40 15.83 -0.09
C LEU A 30 -9.51 16.00 0.97
N HIS A 31 -10.33 17.03 0.86
CA HIS A 31 -11.36 17.34 1.86
C HIS A 31 -12.42 16.24 2.01
N GLU A 32 -12.72 15.49 0.94
CA GLU A 32 -13.65 14.36 1.02
C GLU A 32 -13.04 13.20 1.82
N TRP A 33 -11.77 12.88 1.59
CA TRP A 33 -11.07 11.88 2.40
C TRP A 33 -10.94 12.32 3.85
N GLN A 34 -10.60 13.58 4.10
CA GLN A 34 -10.54 14.13 5.46
C GLN A 34 -11.89 14.08 6.19
N ALA A 35 -13.01 14.25 5.45
CA ALA A 35 -14.34 14.07 6.02
C ALA A 35 -14.59 12.62 6.49
N HIS A 36 -14.10 11.63 5.74
CA HIS A 36 -14.14 10.24 6.17
C HIS A 36 -13.25 10.01 7.40
N LEU A 37 -12.01 10.52 7.40
CA LEU A 37 -11.13 10.42 8.56
C LEU A 37 -11.79 10.99 9.82
N ALA A 38 -12.43 12.15 9.71
CA ALA A 38 -13.15 12.77 10.81
C ALA A 38 -14.34 11.94 11.30
N ALA A 39 -15.13 11.41 10.38
CA ALA A 39 -16.33 10.60 10.69
C ALA A 39 -15.98 9.29 11.44
N TYR A 40 -14.82 8.72 11.15
CA TYR A 40 -14.32 7.48 11.79
C TYR A 40 -13.24 7.73 12.85
N GLU A 41 -13.07 8.98 13.27
CA GLU A 41 -12.13 9.40 14.32
C GLU A 41 -10.66 9.02 14.03
N LEU A 42 -10.29 8.91 12.76
CA LEU A 42 -8.91 8.67 12.35
C LEU A 42 -8.08 9.96 12.42
N ARG A 43 -6.78 9.83 12.67
CA ARG A 43 -5.86 10.96 12.85
C ARG A 43 -5.34 11.53 11.54
N GLY A 44 -5.14 10.64 10.56
CA GLY A 44 -4.52 10.93 9.30
C GLY A 44 -4.29 9.64 8.52
N GLY A 45 -3.22 9.59 7.76
CA GLY A 45 -2.89 8.37 7.00
C GLY A 45 -1.85 8.56 5.91
N VAL A 46 -1.87 7.64 4.96
CA VAL A 46 -0.90 7.57 3.88
C VAL A 46 -1.59 7.77 2.53
N LEU A 47 -1.17 8.82 1.84
CA LEU A 47 -1.59 9.10 0.48
C LEU A 47 -0.67 8.37 -0.50
N VAL A 48 -1.25 7.46 -1.25
CA VAL A 48 -0.55 6.70 -2.29
C VAL A 48 -0.80 7.36 -3.63
N GLN A 49 0.25 7.71 -4.35
CA GLN A 49 0.15 8.31 -5.68
C GLN A 49 -0.64 7.39 -6.61
N PRO A 50 -1.68 7.87 -7.29
CA PRO A 50 -2.42 7.07 -8.26
C PRO A 50 -1.54 6.65 -9.43
N SER A 51 -1.64 5.40 -9.85
CA SER A 51 -0.82 4.86 -10.95
C SER A 51 -0.99 5.60 -12.27
N PHE A 52 -2.17 6.14 -12.53
CA PHE A 52 -2.47 6.88 -13.75
C PHE A 52 -1.83 8.28 -13.82
N LEU A 53 -1.28 8.80 -12.71
CA LEU A 53 -0.48 10.03 -12.70
C LEU A 53 1.01 9.79 -13.02
N GLY A 54 1.42 8.54 -13.21
CA GLY A 54 2.82 8.21 -13.49
C GLY A 54 3.77 8.71 -12.39
N HIS A 55 4.80 9.45 -12.77
CA HIS A 55 5.78 10.02 -11.84
C HIS A 55 5.51 11.49 -11.47
N ASP A 56 4.34 12.01 -11.78
CA ASP A 56 3.97 13.40 -11.49
C ASP A 56 3.47 13.56 -10.06
N GLN A 57 4.27 14.18 -9.19
CA GLN A 57 3.95 14.42 -7.78
C GLN A 57 3.49 15.85 -7.49
N ARG A 58 3.26 16.69 -8.51
CA ARG A 58 2.92 18.11 -8.33
C ARG A 58 1.66 18.34 -7.49
N GLU A 59 0.72 17.41 -7.51
CA GLU A 59 -0.50 17.48 -6.69
C GLU A 59 -0.27 16.97 -5.25
N LEU A 60 0.55 15.94 -5.08
CA LEU A 60 0.75 15.29 -3.79
C LEU A 60 1.64 16.10 -2.84
N LEU A 61 2.75 16.64 -3.34
CA LEU A 61 3.75 17.29 -2.48
C LEU A 61 3.21 18.53 -1.75
N PRO A 62 2.47 19.46 -2.40
CA PRO A 62 1.88 20.59 -1.69
C PRO A 62 0.90 20.16 -0.60
N ILE A 63 0.10 19.11 -0.85
CA ILE A 63 -0.85 18.56 0.12
C ILE A 63 -0.10 18.08 1.37
N LEU A 64 0.95 17.30 1.21
CA LEU A 64 1.73 16.79 2.35
C LEU A 64 2.40 17.92 3.14
N GLY A 65 2.87 18.97 2.48
CA GLY A 65 3.47 20.14 3.13
C GLY A 65 2.51 20.88 4.07
N GLU A 66 1.21 20.81 3.81
CA GLU A 66 0.16 21.46 4.61
C GLU A 66 -0.35 20.57 5.77
N LEU A 67 -0.20 19.26 5.67
CA LEU A 67 -0.87 18.30 6.56
C LEU A 67 -0.08 17.91 7.81
N GLY A 68 1.24 18.00 7.80
CA GLY A 68 2.10 17.66 8.94
C GLY A 68 2.25 16.16 9.22
N GLY A 69 2.82 15.81 10.36
CA GLY A 69 3.37 14.50 10.71
C GLY A 69 2.39 13.33 10.83
N ASN A 70 1.08 13.60 10.89
CA ASN A 70 0.06 12.55 10.83
C ASN A 70 -0.23 12.05 9.40
N TYR A 71 0.47 12.57 8.41
CA TYR A 71 0.27 12.22 7.00
C TYR A 71 1.61 11.96 6.34
N ARG A 72 1.64 10.94 5.48
CA ARG A 72 2.80 10.57 4.67
C ARG A 72 2.36 10.27 3.24
N GLY A 73 3.32 10.24 2.34
CA GLY A 73 3.10 9.92 0.94
C GLY A 73 3.92 8.72 0.47
N VAL A 74 3.38 8.00 -0.49
CA VAL A 74 4.05 6.96 -1.25
C VAL A 74 3.94 7.32 -2.72
N VAL A 75 5.05 7.32 -3.43
CA VAL A 75 5.15 7.80 -4.81
C VAL A 75 5.56 6.70 -5.77
N GLN A 76 5.45 6.98 -7.06
CA GLN A 76 6.07 6.21 -8.14
C GLN A 76 7.30 6.96 -8.62
N LEU A 77 8.42 6.27 -8.74
CA LEU A 77 9.68 6.83 -9.23
C LEU A 77 10.29 5.94 -10.30
N PRO A 78 10.97 6.53 -11.30
CA PRO A 78 11.82 5.77 -12.21
C PRO A 78 13.06 5.28 -11.48
N LYS A 79 13.66 4.19 -11.98
CA LYS A 79 14.89 3.62 -11.38
C LYS A 79 16.10 4.57 -11.42
N GLU A 80 16.05 5.58 -12.27
CA GLU A 80 17.07 6.61 -12.42
C GLU A 80 16.98 7.73 -11.37
N ALA A 81 15.92 7.77 -10.56
CA ALA A 81 15.77 8.78 -9.51
C ALA A 81 16.99 8.79 -8.57
N SER A 82 17.63 9.94 -8.46
CA SER A 82 18.85 10.09 -7.66
C SER A 82 18.55 10.08 -6.15
N LEU A 83 19.56 9.73 -5.36
CA LEU A 83 19.46 9.83 -3.90
C LEU A 83 19.12 11.25 -3.45
N THR A 84 19.67 12.28 -4.10
CA THR A 84 19.38 13.69 -3.78
C THR A 84 17.91 14.03 -4.01
N GLU A 85 17.32 13.60 -5.14
CA GLU A 85 15.89 13.78 -5.41
C GLU A 85 15.04 13.05 -4.37
N MET A 86 15.39 11.82 -4.02
CA MET A 86 14.69 11.05 -3.02
C MET A 86 14.81 11.66 -1.61
N GLN A 87 15.95 12.25 -1.25
CA GLN A 87 16.11 12.99 0.01
C GLN A 87 15.20 14.21 0.08
N GLN A 88 15.03 14.95 -1.00
CA GLN A 88 14.09 16.07 -1.07
C GLN A 88 12.65 15.61 -0.89
N LEU A 89 12.29 14.46 -1.47
CA LEU A 89 10.99 13.85 -1.27
C LEU A 89 10.78 13.35 0.18
N ASP A 90 11.81 12.81 0.80
CA ASP A 90 11.78 12.40 2.22
C ASP A 90 11.47 13.59 3.13
N GLU A 91 12.13 14.72 2.92
CA GLU A 91 11.87 15.98 3.63
C GLU A 91 10.43 16.49 3.44
N ALA A 92 9.83 16.21 2.28
CA ALA A 92 8.44 16.55 1.98
C ALA A 92 7.41 15.58 2.57
N GLY A 93 7.84 14.50 3.22
CA GLY A 93 6.96 13.53 3.87
C GLY A 93 6.72 12.24 3.08
N ILE A 94 7.49 11.97 2.03
CA ILE A 94 7.47 10.69 1.32
C ILE A 94 8.24 9.65 2.13
N VAL A 95 7.70 8.43 2.20
CA VAL A 95 8.26 7.33 3.01
C VAL A 95 8.45 6.03 2.23
N GLY A 96 8.09 6.01 0.98
CA GLY A 96 8.23 4.81 0.15
C GLY A 96 7.86 5.01 -1.31
N VAL A 97 8.13 3.97 -2.08
CA VAL A 97 7.82 3.88 -3.50
C VAL A 97 6.86 2.71 -3.72
N ARG A 98 5.88 2.90 -4.59
CA ARG A 98 4.96 1.85 -4.99
C ARG A 98 5.24 1.36 -6.41
N TRP A 99 5.36 0.06 -6.56
CA TRP A 99 5.30 -0.62 -7.85
C TRP A 99 3.88 -1.16 -8.07
N ASN A 100 3.13 -0.48 -8.91
CA ASN A 100 1.85 -0.98 -9.39
C ASN A 100 2.08 -1.81 -10.64
N LEU A 101 2.15 -3.12 -10.46
CA LEU A 101 2.44 -4.11 -11.50
C LEU A 101 1.20 -4.91 -11.90
N ILE A 102 0.04 -4.49 -11.42
CA ILE A 102 -1.23 -5.13 -11.77
C ILE A 102 -1.45 -5.06 -13.29
N GLU A 103 -1.98 -6.09 -13.85
CA GLU A 103 -2.11 -6.44 -15.27
C GLU A 103 -1.06 -7.47 -15.69
N ARG A 104 -1.53 -8.67 -16.00
CA ARG A 104 -0.68 -9.82 -16.34
C ARG A 104 0.25 -9.60 -17.54
N ARG A 105 -0.03 -8.61 -18.38
CA ARG A 105 0.82 -8.25 -19.52
C ARG A 105 1.99 -7.35 -19.17
N ARG A 106 1.98 -6.76 -17.99
CA ARG A 106 3.04 -5.85 -17.55
C ARG A 106 4.29 -6.65 -17.20
N GLU A 107 5.39 -6.29 -17.81
CA GLU A 107 6.68 -6.86 -17.46
C GLU A 107 7.05 -6.51 -16.03
N LEU A 108 7.60 -7.45 -15.30
CA LEU A 108 8.15 -7.24 -13.99
C LEU A 108 9.54 -6.61 -14.08
N PRO A 109 9.97 -5.79 -13.12
CA PRO A 109 11.33 -5.29 -13.06
C PRO A 109 12.33 -6.45 -13.07
N ASP A 110 13.34 -6.34 -13.93
CA ASP A 110 14.45 -7.30 -13.97
C ASP A 110 15.44 -6.97 -12.82
N LEU A 111 15.40 -7.78 -11.77
CA LEU A 111 16.27 -7.61 -10.62
C LEU A 111 17.70 -8.12 -10.83
N GLU A 112 18.04 -8.62 -12.02
CA GLU A 112 19.43 -8.81 -12.44
C GLU A 112 20.04 -7.51 -13.00
N ASP A 113 19.21 -6.53 -13.37
CA ASP A 113 19.67 -5.20 -13.79
C ASP A 113 20.26 -4.43 -12.59
N PRO A 114 21.55 -4.08 -12.60
CA PRO A 114 22.20 -3.35 -11.51
C PRO A 114 21.52 -2.03 -11.16
N GLN A 115 20.87 -1.37 -12.11
CA GLN A 115 20.16 -0.11 -11.85
C GLN A 115 18.96 -0.31 -10.90
N TRP A 116 18.28 -1.44 -10.98
CA TRP A 116 17.21 -1.78 -10.02
C TRP A 116 17.78 -2.09 -8.63
N ILE A 117 18.91 -2.77 -8.56
CA ILE A 117 19.59 -3.02 -7.27
C ILE A 117 20.02 -1.71 -6.63
N ASP A 118 20.66 -0.82 -7.39
CA ASP A 118 21.06 0.52 -6.92
C ASP A 118 19.86 1.34 -6.45
N PHE A 119 18.71 1.21 -7.13
CA PHE A 119 17.46 1.86 -6.72
C PHE A 119 16.97 1.31 -5.37
N LEU A 120 16.92 0.00 -5.19
CA LEU A 120 16.53 -0.62 -3.94
C LEU A 120 17.49 -0.26 -2.79
N ASP A 121 18.79 -0.14 -3.06
CA ASP A 121 19.77 0.31 -2.07
C ASP A 121 19.50 1.75 -1.61
N ARG A 122 19.09 2.63 -2.54
CA ARG A 122 18.67 3.99 -2.16
C ARG A 122 17.43 3.99 -1.28
N LEU A 123 16.44 3.11 -1.53
CA LEU A 123 15.28 2.95 -0.63
C LEU A 123 15.74 2.56 0.78
N LYS A 124 16.64 1.60 0.90
CA LYS A 124 17.19 1.18 2.21
C LYS A 124 17.94 2.30 2.90
N ALA A 125 18.74 3.07 2.17
CA ALA A 125 19.51 4.20 2.73
C ALA A 125 18.61 5.28 3.34
N LEU A 126 17.37 5.43 2.86
CA LEU A 126 16.39 6.40 3.35
C LEU A 126 15.41 5.78 4.37
N ASP A 127 15.54 4.50 4.69
CA ASP A 127 14.55 3.76 5.46
C ASP A 127 13.15 3.84 4.83
N TRP A 128 13.10 3.82 3.51
CA TRP A 128 11.89 3.77 2.72
C TRP A 128 11.47 2.33 2.44
N HIS A 129 10.16 2.10 2.35
CA HIS A 129 9.63 0.81 1.92
C HIS A 129 9.34 0.77 0.42
N LEU A 130 9.31 -0.44 -0.10
CA LEU A 130 8.79 -0.75 -1.42
C LEU A 130 7.40 -1.38 -1.27
N GLU A 131 6.40 -0.71 -1.83
CA GLU A 131 5.02 -1.16 -1.85
C GLU A 131 4.72 -1.93 -3.14
N LEU A 132 4.17 -3.14 -3.02
CA LEU A 132 3.93 -4.03 -4.14
C LEU A 132 2.43 -4.24 -4.38
N HIS A 133 1.99 -3.98 -5.60
CA HIS A 133 0.63 -4.28 -6.07
C HIS A 133 0.71 -5.11 -7.35
N LEU A 134 0.50 -6.41 -7.24
CA LEU A 134 0.44 -7.35 -8.36
C LEU A 134 -0.43 -8.54 -7.99
N GLU A 135 -0.79 -9.35 -8.99
CA GLU A 135 -1.58 -10.55 -8.78
C GLU A 135 -0.81 -11.56 -7.90
N GLY A 136 -1.50 -12.17 -6.95
CA GLY A 136 -0.88 -13.05 -5.95
C GLY A 136 -0.15 -14.26 -6.55
N ASP A 137 -0.64 -14.82 -7.65
CA ASP A 137 0.00 -15.92 -8.35
C ASP A 137 1.29 -15.50 -9.12
N ARG A 138 1.57 -14.19 -9.21
CA ARG A 138 2.83 -13.66 -9.76
C ARG A 138 3.86 -13.28 -8.70
N LEU A 139 3.49 -13.27 -7.42
CA LEU A 139 4.44 -13.02 -6.32
C LEU A 139 5.69 -13.92 -6.38
N PRO A 140 5.58 -15.23 -6.71
CA PRO A 140 6.75 -16.08 -6.82
C PRO A 140 7.81 -15.64 -7.84
N GLU A 141 7.43 -14.86 -8.84
CA GLU A 141 8.35 -14.36 -9.87
C GLU A 141 9.26 -13.23 -9.37
N LEU A 142 8.81 -12.44 -8.42
CA LEU A 142 9.48 -11.19 -7.99
C LEU A 142 9.85 -11.18 -6.50
N PHE A 143 8.95 -11.63 -5.66
CA PHE A 143 9.03 -11.47 -4.21
C PHE A 143 10.27 -12.10 -3.57
N PRO A 144 10.73 -13.33 -3.93
CA PRO A 144 11.91 -13.93 -3.33
C PRO A 144 13.18 -13.10 -3.48
N ALA A 145 13.43 -12.53 -4.65
CA ALA A 145 14.60 -11.70 -4.91
C ALA A 145 14.54 -10.37 -4.13
N LEU A 146 13.38 -9.75 -4.04
CA LEU A 146 13.16 -8.55 -3.22
C LEU A 146 13.36 -8.85 -1.72
N HIS A 147 12.84 -9.97 -1.27
CA HIS A 147 13.00 -10.40 0.12
C HIS A 147 14.48 -10.66 0.46
N GLU A 148 15.22 -11.33 -0.41
CA GLU A 148 16.66 -11.58 -0.25
C GLU A 148 17.46 -10.27 -0.23
N HIS A 149 17.09 -9.27 -1.02
CA HIS A 149 17.71 -7.94 -1.01
C HIS A 149 17.59 -7.26 0.36
N GLY A 150 16.50 -7.51 1.10
CA GLY A 150 16.28 -7.01 2.45
C GLY A 150 15.68 -5.59 2.50
N VAL A 151 15.21 -5.04 1.38
CA VAL A 151 14.38 -3.82 1.41
C VAL A 151 13.10 -4.08 2.18
N THR A 152 12.62 -3.10 2.94
CA THR A 152 11.31 -3.22 3.60
C THR A 152 10.21 -3.31 2.55
N LEU A 153 9.44 -4.39 2.61
CA LEU A 153 8.34 -4.68 1.67
C LEU A 153 6.99 -4.44 2.32
N VAL A 154 6.11 -3.80 1.59
CA VAL A 154 4.70 -3.64 1.96
C VAL A 154 3.85 -4.21 0.83
N VAL A 155 3.13 -5.28 1.10
CA VAL A 155 2.32 -5.95 0.09
C VAL A 155 0.89 -5.42 0.19
N ASP A 156 0.39 -4.86 -0.90
CA ASP A 156 -0.95 -4.30 -0.98
C ASP A 156 -2.03 -5.37 -0.99
N HIS A 157 -3.17 -5.05 -0.39
CA HIS A 157 -4.43 -5.77 -0.55
C HIS A 157 -4.33 -7.28 -0.27
N LEU A 158 -3.76 -7.65 0.89
CA LEU A 158 -3.56 -9.03 1.35
C LEU A 158 -2.70 -9.88 0.39
N GLY A 159 -1.94 -9.26 -0.51
CA GLY A 159 -1.18 -9.96 -1.54
C GLY A 159 -2.04 -10.51 -2.68
N LEU A 160 -3.29 -10.06 -2.82
CA LEU A 160 -4.24 -10.51 -3.85
C LEU A 160 -4.28 -12.04 -4.00
N PRO A 161 -4.61 -12.78 -2.95
CA PRO A 161 -4.65 -14.25 -3.03
C PRO A 161 -5.64 -14.71 -4.10
N VAL A 162 -5.34 -15.83 -4.73
CA VAL A 162 -6.12 -16.41 -5.84
C VAL A 162 -6.82 -17.72 -5.46
N GLU A 163 -6.39 -18.35 -4.37
CA GLU A 163 -6.98 -19.60 -3.88
C GLU A 163 -7.77 -19.35 -2.57
N ALA A 164 -8.92 -20.01 -2.46
CA ALA A 164 -9.76 -19.91 -1.27
C ALA A 164 -9.11 -20.52 -0.01
N ASP A 165 -8.28 -21.55 -0.21
CA ASP A 165 -7.46 -22.14 0.84
C ASP A 165 -6.06 -21.49 0.85
N PRO A 166 -5.70 -20.76 1.91
CA PRO A 166 -4.37 -20.16 2.02
C PRO A 166 -3.21 -21.14 1.85
N ALA A 167 -3.40 -22.40 2.24
CA ALA A 167 -2.37 -23.43 2.12
C ALA A 167 -2.15 -23.89 0.67
N ALA A 168 -3.14 -23.71 -0.21
CA ALA A 168 -3.05 -24.03 -1.63
C ALA A 168 -2.46 -22.88 -2.47
N ASP A 169 -2.42 -21.66 -1.93
CA ASP A 169 -1.96 -20.46 -2.64
C ASP A 169 -0.45 -20.29 -2.51
N ALA A 170 0.28 -20.56 -3.62
CA ALA A 170 1.74 -20.52 -3.62
C ALA A 170 2.30 -19.12 -3.32
N GLY A 171 1.71 -18.07 -3.89
CA GLY A 171 2.12 -16.68 -3.63
C GLY A 171 1.85 -16.26 -2.20
N PHE A 172 0.69 -16.62 -1.69
CA PHE A 172 0.33 -16.32 -0.30
C PHE A 172 1.22 -17.06 0.72
N ARG A 173 1.57 -18.33 0.44
CA ARG A 173 2.52 -19.07 1.28
C ARG A 173 3.89 -18.42 1.34
N LEU A 174 4.42 -17.92 0.24
CA LEU A 174 5.67 -17.15 0.23
C LEU A 174 5.58 -15.92 1.12
N LEU A 175 4.45 -15.21 1.07
CA LEU A 175 4.21 -14.04 1.91
C LEU A 175 4.21 -14.41 3.40
N LEU A 176 3.60 -15.53 3.78
CA LEU A 176 3.60 -16.04 5.14
C LEU A 176 5.02 -16.42 5.61
N GLU A 177 5.77 -17.12 4.76
CA GLU A 177 7.16 -17.51 5.06
C GLU A 177 8.04 -16.27 5.31
N ALA A 178 7.91 -15.24 4.48
CA ALA A 178 8.62 -13.98 4.63
C ALA A 178 8.30 -13.26 5.94
N GLY A 179 7.12 -13.47 6.48
CA GLY A 179 6.69 -12.90 7.75
C GLY A 179 7.60 -13.22 8.94
N ARG A 180 8.36 -14.29 8.85
CA ARG A 180 9.32 -14.72 9.91
C ARG A 180 10.54 -13.80 10.01
N TYR A 181 10.82 -12.99 8.97
CA TYR A 181 12.07 -12.23 8.85
C TYR A 181 11.96 -10.74 9.19
N GLY A 182 10.78 -10.23 9.49
CA GLY A 182 10.61 -8.90 10.09
C GLY A 182 10.64 -7.69 9.19
N HIS A 183 10.88 -7.81 7.88
CA HIS A 183 10.89 -6.69 6.95
C HIS A 183 9.77 -6.73 5.90
N THR A 184 8.81 -7.59 6.11
CA THR A 184 7.61 -7.71 5.26
C THR A 184 6.36 -7.32 6.03
N TRP A 185 5.60 -6.44 5.45
CA TRP A 185 4.34 -5.90 5.96
C TRP A 185 3.22 -6.16 4.95
N VAL A 186 1.98 -6.23 5.42
CA VAL A 186 0.81 -6.46 4.57
C VAL A 186 -0.29 -5.46 4.90
N LYS A 187 -0.91 -4.91 3.86
CA LYS A 187 -2.12 -4.08 4.00
C LYS A 187 -3.37 -4.94 3.96
N LEU A 188 -4.16 -4.86 5.02
CA LEU A 188 -5.52 -5.39 5.08
C LEU A 188 -6.45 -4.38 4.43
N SER A 189 -6.77 -4.58 3.15
CA SER A 189 -7.49 -3.60 2.34
C SER A 189 -8.09 -4.24 1.09
N ALA A 190 -9.06 -3.57 0.48
CA ALA A 190 -9.58 -3.82 -0.86
C ALA A 190 -9.89 -5.31 -1.19
N PRO A 191 -10.74 -6.00 -0.42
CA PRO A 191 -11.04 -7.42 -0.66
C PRO A 191 -11.65 -7.68 -2.04
N TYR A 192 -12.33 -6.69 -2.62
CA TYR A 192 -12.98 -6.76 -3.94
C TYR A 192 -11.99 -6.85 -5.11
N ARG A 193 -10.69 -6.64 -4.86
CA ARG A 193 -9.64 -6.81 -5.88
C ARG A 193 -9.15 -8.24 -6.01
N SER A 194 -9.41 -9.09 -5.02
CA SER A 194 -9.13 -10.52 -5.05
C SER A 194 -10.33 -11.31 -5.60
N PRO A 195 -10.11 -12.41 -6.34
CA PRO A 195 -11.17 -13.33 -6.73
C PRO A 195 -11.71 -14.14 -5.53
N VAL A 196 -10.99 -14.19 -4.44
CA VAL A 196 -11.39 -14.92 -3.23
C VAL A 196 -12.43 -14.13 -2.46
N ARG A 197 -13.60 -14.73 -2.24
CA ARG A 197 -14.74 -14.06 -1.58
C ARG A 197 -14.59 -13.94 -0.07
N ASP A 198 -14.07 -14.99 0.55
CA ASP A 198 -13.85 -15.03 2.00
C ASP A 198 -12.37 -15.00 2.33
N LEU A 199 -11.90 -13.85 2.77
CA LEU A 199 -10.50 -13.62 3.12
C LEU A 199 -10.19 -13.81 4.62
N ARG A 200 -11.18 -14.19 5.44
CA ARG A 200 -10.97 -14.46 6.87
C ARG A 200 -9.92 -15.53 7.15
N PRO A 201 -9.86 -16.64 6.39
CA PRO A 201 -8.78 -17.61 6.55
C PRO A 201 -7.41 -17.01 6.29
N HIS A 202 -7.26 -16.17 5.26
CA HIS A 202 -6.01 -15.51 4.91
C HIS A 202 -5.58 -14.51 6.00
N VAL A 203 -6.50 -13.70 6.51
CA VAL A 203 -6.18 -12.76 7.61
C VAL A 203 -5.76 -13.50 8.86
N ARG A 204 -6.37 -14.64 9.17
CA ARG A 204 -5.97 -15.47 10.32
C ARG A 204 -4.53 -15.95 10.20
N GLU A 205 -4.15 -16.43 9.02
CA GLU A 205 -2.76 -16.85 8.76
C GLU A 205 -1.79 -15.68 8.82
N LEU A 206 -2.14 -14.50 8.29
CA LEU A 206 -1.33 -13.30 8.39
C LEU A 206 -1.12 -12.88 9.86
N LEU A 207 -2.17 -12.90 10.67
CA LEU A 207 -2.06 -12.60 12.10
C LEU A 207 -1.16 -13.60 12.84
N HIS A 208 -1.24 -14.87 12.46
CA HIS A 208 -0.43 -15.92 13.07
C HIS A 208 1.05 -15.83 12.68
N GLU A 209 1.35 -15.64 11.40
CA GLU A 209 2.73 -15.71 10.88
C GLU A 209 3.47 -14.36 10.93
N LEU A 210 2.80 -13.26 10.60
CA LEU A 210 3.40 -11.92 10.63
C LEU A 210 3.22 -11.23 11.99
N GLY A 211 2.12 -11.52 12.67
CA GLY A 211 1.70 -10.77 13.83
C GLY A 211 1.05 -9.44 13.47
N ARG A 212 0.23 -8.93 14.38
CA ARG A 212 -0.49 -7.65 14.23
C ARG A 212 0.44 -6.45 14.03
N GLU A 213 1.66 -6.56 14.52
CA GLU A 213 2.67 -5.49 14.45
C GLU A 213 3.17 -5.22 13.02
N ARG A 214 2.95 -6.15 12.09
CA ARG A 214 3.33 -6.01 10.68
C ARG A 214 2.15 -6.02 9.72
N LEU A 215 0.98 -5.75 10.25
CA LEU A 215 -0.23 -5.53 9.49
C LEU A 215 -0.68 -4.07 9.64
N VAL A 216 -1.12 -3.47 8.57
CA VAL A 216 -1.74 -2.16 8.55
C VAL A 216 -3.05 -2.22 7.78
N TRP A 217 -3.94 -1.28 8.03
CA TRP A 217 -5.22 -1.19 7.34
C TRP A 217 -5.27 0.02 6.41
N GLY A 218 -6.00 -0.08 5.31
CA GLY A 218 -6.28 1.03 4.42
C GLY A 218 -7.65 0.92 3.77
N SER A 219 -8.28 2.06 3.54
CA SER A 219 -9.61 2.12 2.93
C SER A 219 -9.62 1.84 1.43
N ASP A 220 -8.51 2.08 0.75
CA ASP A 220 -8.41 2.13 -0.72
C ASP A 220 -9.35 3.18 -1.35
N TRP A 221 -9.74 4.22 -0.56
CA TRP A 221 -10.55 5.33 -1.06
C TRP A 221 -9.84 6.04 -2.24
N PRO A 222 -10.51 6.41 -3.31
CA PRO A 222 -11.94 6.32 -3.61
C PRO A 222 -12.36 5.08 -4.41
N TRP A 223 -11.69 3.95 -4.26
CA TRP A 223 -12.04 2.65 -4.87
C TRP A 223 -11.94 2.66 -6.39
N THR A 224 -10.83 3.14 -6.92
CA THR A 224 -10.61 3.27 -8.37
C THR A 224 -10.93 1.98 -9.13
N ARG A 225 -11.63 2.10 -10.25
CA ARG A 225 -12.23 1.01 -11.05
C ARG A 225 -13.41 0.28 -10.38
N HIS A 226 -13.75 0.64 -9.13
CA HIS A 226 -14.84 0.05 -8.35
C HIS A 226 -15.73 1.13 -7.70
N GLU A 227 -15.66 2.35 -8.22
CA GLU A 227 -16.40 3.50 -7.69
C GLU A 227 -17.90 3.23 -7.64
N GLY A 228 -18.55 3.68 -6.59
CA GLY A 228 -19.99 3.51 -6.38
C GLY A 228 -20.44 2.11 -5.96
N LYS A 229 -19.54 1.13 -5.86
CA LYS A 229 -19.86 -0.23 -5.40
C LYS A 229 -19.70 -0.41 -3.89
N HIS A 230 -18.87 0.42 -3.27
CA HIS A 230 -18.52 0.36 -1.86
C HIS A 230 -18.54 1.75 -1.24
N GLY A 231 -18.71 1.80 0.08
CA GLY A 231 -18.56 3.01 0.87
C GLY A 231 -17.44 2.88 1.91
N TYR A 232 -17.03 3.99 2.49
CA TYR A 232 -15.96 4.00 3.50
C TYR A 232 -16.31 3.11 4.71
N ARG A 233 -17.59 3.06 5.08
CA ARG A 233 -18.10 2.17 6.14
C ARG A 233 -17.78 0.70 5.86
N ASP A 234 -17.98 0.25 4.63
CA ASP A 234 -17.70 -1.15 4.27
C ASP A 234 -16.24 -1.51 4.56
N THR A 235 -15.31 -0.59 4.32
CA THR A 235 -13.88 -0.83 4.56
C THR A 235 -13.54 -0.98 6.04
N VAL A 236 -14.24 -0.27 6.91
CA VAL A 236 -14.11 -0.39 8.36
C VAL A 236 -14.77 -1.67 8.86
N ASP A 237 -15.94 -2.00 8.33
CA ASP A 237 -16.69 -3.21 8.70
C ASP A 237 -15.91 -4.49 8.29
N TRP A 238 -15.22 -4.48 7.15
CA TRP A 238 -14.34 -5.60 6.74
C TRP A 238 -13.21 -5.82 7.74
N LEU A 239 -12.53 -4.78 8.19
CA LEU A 239 -11.48 -4.92 9.20
C LEU A 239 -12.03 -5.52 10.49
N ALA A 240 -13.21 -5.06 10.95
CA ALA A 240 -13.83 -5.56 12.16
C ALA A 240 -14.26 -7.04 12.05
N ASP A 241 -14.67 -7.47 10.86
CA ASP A 241 -15.00 -8.89 10.60
C ASP A 241 -13.75 -9.77 10.52
N TRP A 242 -12.68 -9.27 9.94
CA TRP A 242 -11.42 -10.01 9.80
C TRP A 242 -10.63 -10.11 11.10
N VAL A 243 -10.60 -9.05 11.88
CA VAL A 243 -9.81 -8.94 13.12
C VAL A 243 -10.77 -8.64 14.26
N ARG A 244 -11.24 -9.68 14.94
CA ARG A 244 -12.29 -9.56 15.97
C ARG A 244 -11.76 -9.08 17.31
N ASP A 245 -10.49 -9.29 17.58
CA ASP A 245 -9.84 -8.82 18.80
C ASP A 245 -9.60 -7.31 18.74
N ASP A 246 -10.07 -6.57 19.74
CA ASP A 246 -9.98 -5.11 19.80
C ASP A 246 -8.55 -4.61 19.98
N ASP A 247 -7.71 -5.34 20.69
CA ASP A 247 -6.32 -4.99 20.92
C ASP A 247 -5.51 -5.19 19.63
N ASP A 248 -5.76 -6.27 18.89
CA ASP A 248 -5.16 -6.48 17.58
C ASP A 248 -5.53 -5.36 16.61
N ARG A 249 -6.82 -4.98 16.55
CA ARG A 249 -7.25 -3.85 15.71
C ARG A 249 -6.57 -2.54 16.10
N ARG A 250 -6.41 -2.26 17.39
CA ARG A 250 -5.70 -1.06 17.86
C ARG A 250 -4.26 -1.02 17.37
N VAL A 251 -3.56 -2.15 17.46
CA VAL A 251 -2.17 -2.23 16.96
C VAL A 251 -2.12 -2.01 15.46
N ILE A 252 -2.97 -2.67 14.68
CA ILE A 252 -3.05 -2.56 13.22
C ILE A 252 -3.40 -1.13 12.77
N LEU A 253 -4.27 -0.44 13.51
CA LEU A 253 -4.72 0.90 13.15
C LEU A 253 -3.80 2.03 13.61
N ASP A 254 -3.04 1.86 14.70
CA ASP A 254 -2.27 2.94 15.30
C ASP A 254 -0.77 2.63 15.41
N ARG A 255 -0.39 1.59 16.15
CA ARG A 255 1.03 1.32 16.43
C ARG A 255 1.80 0.89 15.18
N SER A 256 1.28 -0.06 14.43
CA SER A 256 1.92 -0.59 13.22
C SER A 256 2.12 0.50 12.15
N PRO A 257 1.12 1.37 11.85
CA PRO A 257 1.32 2.49 10.94
C PRO A 257 2.39 3.48 11.39
N ARG A 258 2.46 3.80 12.68
CA ARG A 258 3.48 4.71 13.21
C ARG A 258 4.89 4.18 12.98
N GLU A 259 5.08 2.90 13.23
CA GLU A 259 6.37 2.24 13.04
C GLU A 259 6.75 2.20 11.55
N LEU A 260 5.83 1.71 10.69
CA LEU A 260 6.12 1.54 9.26
C LEU A 260 6.30 2.86 8.53
N PHE A 261 5.41 3.82 8.75
CA PHE A 261 5.34 5.06 7.97
C PHE A 261 5.90 6.29 8.69
N ARG A 262 6.46 6.13 9.87
CA ARG A 262 6.98 7.26 10.68
C ARG A 262 5.91 8.33 10.92
N LEU A 263 4.69 7.93 11.26
CA LEU A 263 3.58 8.82 11.62
C LEU A 263 3.68 9.27 13.09
N ASP A 264 3.19 10.50 13.37
CA ASP A 264 3.23 11.11 14.73
C ASP A 264 2.15 10.55 15.67
#